data_98bf726af67d64ed0d840b2cd722dc1f
#
_entry.id   98bf726af67d64ed0d840b2cd722dc1f
#
_cell.length_a   1.000
_cell.length_b   1.000
_cell.length_c   1.000
_cell.angle_alpha   90.00
_cell.angle_beta   90.00
_cell.angle_gamma   90.00
#
_symmetry.space_group_name_H-M   'P 1'
#
loop_
_entity.id
_entity.type
_entity.pdbx_description
1 polymer ?
#
loop_
_entity_poly.entity_id
_entity_poly.type
_entity_poly.pdbx_seq_one_letter_code
_entity_poly.pdbx_strand_id
1 'polypeptide(L)'
;LYGIQRRKLNLKHRGDEEYNFFSSVYMNTDQLKIFGFNRLVKNLKGLLVSEFLEKLKTDFKVIDSGKAVEPAKMHSFGLYIDKKWYLLEFIHELNIKNPSEELDVSILQKYIFSGILNISDPRTDPDIDFMSGILPVNNLISKVDNNEFALAFTLFPTSIEQLIRVADEGEVMPPKSTWFEPKFDAGLLIHHIS
;
A
#
# COMPACT_ATOMS: atom_id res chain seq x y z
N LEU A 1 12.24 18.59 9.79
CA LEU A 1 12.73 18.52 11.19
C LEU A 1 14.16 19.09 11.32
N TYR A 2 15.14 18.66 10.50
CA TYR A 2 16.54 19.11 10.58
C TYR A 2 16.67 20.63 10.42
N GLY A 3 16.11 21.23 9.38
CA GLY A 3 16.14 22.66 9.15
C GLY A 3 15.57 23.48 10.31
N ILE A 4 14.49 23.02 10.93
CA ILE A 4 13.89 23.65 12.11
C ILE A 4 14.87 23.60 13.30
N GLN A 5 15.52 22.48 13.52
CA GLN A 5 16.53 22.36 14.60
C GLN A 5 17.72 23.26 14.34
N ARG A 6 18.25 23.31 13.11
CA ARG A 6 19.37 24.19 12.77
C ARG A 6 19.02 25.66 12.92
N ARG A 7 17.83 26.11 12.54
CA ARG A 7 17.35 27.48 12.79
C ARG A 7 17.36 27.84 14.27
N LYS A 8 16.89 26.92 15.11
CA LYS A 8 16.87 27.15 16.59
C LYS A 8 18.27 27.25 17.18
N LEU A 9 19.24 26.57 16.62
CA LEU A 9 20.64 26.55 17.10
C LEU A 9 21.49 27.68 16.51
N ASN A 10 21.11 28.23 15.35
CA ASN A 10 21.86 29.29 14.70
C ASN A 10 21.33 30.68 15.11
N LEU A 11 21.96 31.29 16.10
CA LEU A 11 21.62 32.64 16.57
C LEU A 11 21.80 33.74 15.51
N LYS A 12 22.52 33.45 14.42
CA LYS A 12 22.78 34.36 13.29
C LYS A 12 22.01 33.95 12.04
N HIS A 13 20.91 33.21 12.20
CA HIS A 13 20.06 32.75 11.10
C HIS A 13 19.55 33.93 10.27
N ARG A 14 19.77 33.90 8.95
CA ARG A 14 19.38 34.93 7.98
C ARG A 14 18.29 34.45 7.00
N GLY A 15 18.11 33.16 6.83
CA GLY A 15 17.15 32.56 5.94
C GLY A 15 17.73 32.02 4.62
N ASP A 16 18.98 32.38 4.30
CA ASP A 16 19.69 32.00 3.07
C ASP A 16 20.60 30.78 3.27
N GLU A 17 20.64 30.20 4.46
CA GLU A 17 21.46 29.03 4.76
C GLU A 17 20.93 27.77 4.08
N GLU A 18 21.84 26.91 3.63
CA GLU A 18 21.54 25.69 2.88
C GLU A 18 20.55 24.73 3.57
N TYR A 19 20.54 24.67 4.89
CA TYR A 19 19.56 23.87 5.63
C TYR A 19 18.11 24.37 5.54
N ASN A 20 17.85 25.50 4.90
CA ASN A 20 16.50 25.99 4.59
C ASN A 20 15.97 25.47 3.26
N PHE A 21 16.82 24.85 2.45
CA PHE A 21 16.50 24.33 1.13
C PHE A 21 16.52 22.82 1.13
N PHE A 22 15.84 22.22 0.18
CA PHE A 22 15.91 20.80 -0.12
C PHE A 22 15.75 20.60 -1.63
N SER A 23 16.38 19.55 -2.12
CA SER A 23 16.21 19.16 -3.52
C SER A 23 14.81 18.61 -3.76
N SER A 24 14.13 19.09 -4.79
CA SER A 24 12.85 18.57 -5.22
C SER A 24 12.87 18.29 -6.73
N VAL A 25 12.10 17.30 -7.13
CA VAL A 25 11.91 16.97 -8.54
C VAL A 25 10.44 17.19 -8.90
N TYR A 26 10.20 17.93 -9.95
CA TYR A 26 8.87 18.16 -10.50
C TYR A 26 8.70 17.31 -11.75
N MET A 27 7.61 16.57 -11.79
CA MET A 27 7.24 15.73 -12.92
C MET A 27 5.81 16.02 -13.33
N ASN A 28 5.54 15.93 -14.62
CA ASN A 28 4.17 15.95 -15.10
C ASN A 28 3.46 14.63 -14.73
N THR A 29 2.17 14.69 -14.46
CA THR A 29 1.38 13.52 -14.03
C THR A 29 1.32 12.41 -15.10
N ASP A 30 1.43 12.77 -16.38
CA ASP A 30 1.52 11.80 -17.50
C ASP A 30 2.85 11.05 -17.60
N GLN A 31 3.90 11.56 -16.92
CA GLN A 31 5.23 10.95 -16.84
C GLN A 31 5.37 10.03 -15.62
N LEU A 32 4.37 10.00 -14.76
CA LEU A 32 4.39 9.24 -13.50
C LEU A 32 3.40 8.08 -13.58
N LYS A 33 3.88 6.87 -13.35
CA LYS A 33 3.02 5.69 -13.17
C LYS A 33 2.99 5.28 -11.71
N ILE A 34 1.80 5.01 -11.21
CA ILE A 34 1.59 4.46 -9.88
C ILE A 34 1.16 3.01 -10.03
N PHE A 35 1.90 2.13 -9.38
CA PHE A 35 1.55 0.71 -9.25
C PHE A 35 1.07 0.44 -7.84
N GLY A 36 0.20 -0.54 -7.67
CA GLY A 36 -0.20 -1.03 -6.37
C GLY A 36 0.96 -1.76 -5.67
N PHE A 37 0.89 -1.83 -4.36
CA PHE A 37 1.67 -2.80 -3.61
C PHE A 37 0.78 -4.01 -3.32
N ASN A 38 1.19 -5.18 -3.76
CA ASN A 38 0.57 -6.44 -3.41
C ASN A 38 0.98 -6.84 -1.98
N ARG A 39 0.16 -7.66 -1.34
CA ARG A 39 0.37 -8.13 0.04
C ARG A 39 0.56 -9.63 0.05
N LEU A 40 1.49 -10.09 0.85
CA LEU A 40 1.77 -11.50 1.11
C LEU A 40 1.59 -11.76 2.60
N VAL A 41 0.89 -12.81 2.97
CA VAL A 41 0.63 -13.17 4.37
C VAL A 41 1.15 -14.56 4.65
N LYS A 42 1.96 -14.72 5.70
CA LYS A 42 2.64 -15.99 6.01
C LYS A 42 1.72 -17.04 6.59
N ASN A 43 0.72 -16.64 7.36
CA ASN A 43 -0.19 -17.60 7.99
C ASN A 43 -1.58 -17.01 8.25
N LEU A 44 -2.55 -17.86 8.44
CA LEU A 44 -3.96 -17.51 8.67
C LEU A 44 -4.29 -17.32 10.17
N LYS A 45 -3.28 -17.18 11.05
CA LYS A 45 -3.48 -17.02 12.50
C LYS A 45 -4.34 -18.13 13.12
N GLY A 46 -4.15 -19.37 12.64
CA GLY A 46 -4.86 -20.54 13.12
C GLY A 46 -6.19 -20.86 12.44
N LEU A 47 -6.64 -20.03 11.52
CA LEU A 47 -7.87 -20.29 10.75
C LEU A 47 -7.61 -21.35 9.66
N LEU A 48 -8.60 -22.16 9.39
CA LEU A 48 -8.65 -22.97 8.18
C LEU A 48 -8.96 -22.06 6.97
N VAL A 49 -8.56 -22.48 5.77
CA VAL A 49 -8.85 -21.73 4.53
C VAL A 49 -10.35 -21.49 4.36
N SER A 50 -11.18 -22.51 4.63
CA SER A 50 -12.63 -22.39 4.55
C SER A 50 -13.20 -21.37 5.54
N GLU A 51 -12.70 -21.34 6.77
CA GLU A 51 -13.11 -20.38 7.79
C GLU A 51 -12.72 -18.95 7.42
N PHE A 52 -11.50 -18.78 6.87
CA PHE A 52 -11.05 -17.49 6.38
C PHE A 52 -11.92 -16.98 5.25
N LEU A 53 -12.24 -17.82 4.26
CA LEU A 53 -13.12 -17.45 3.14
C LEU A 53 -14.55 -17.11 3.61
N GLU A 54 -15.09 -17.83 4.61
CA GLU A 54 -16.40 -17.51 5.18
C GLU A 54 -16.39 -16.16 5.91
N LYS A 55 -15.34 -15.87 6.69
CA LYS A 55 -15.20 -14.57 7.36
C LYS A 55 -15.11 -13.40 6.37
N LEU A 56 -14.46 -13.59 5.21
CA LEU A 56 -14.42 -12.57 4.17
C LEU A 56 -15.79 -12.17 3.64
N LYS A 57 -16.76 -13.09 3.61
CA LYS A 57 -18.12 -12.83 3.09
C LYS A 57 -18.93 -11.81 3.91
N THR A 58 -18.48 -11.50 5.12
CA THR A 58 -19.08 -10.43 5.94
C THR A 58 -18.93 -9.05 5.31
N ASP A 59 -17.78 -8.81 4.69
CA ASP A 59 -17.42 -7.49 4.20
C ASP A 59 -17.14 -7.45 2.69
N PHE A 60 -17.06 -8.64 2.06
CA PHE A 60 -16.73 -8.78 0.65
C PHE A 60 -17.62 -9.79 -0.05
N LYS A 61 -17.99 -9.50 -1.28
CA LYS A 61 -18.48 -10.52 -2.20
C LYS A 61 -17.28 -11.33 -2.69
N VAL A 62 -17.26 -12.63 -2.39
CA VAL A 62 -16.17 -13.56 -2.73
C VAL A 62 -16.57 -14.35 -3.97
N ILE A 63 -15.81 -14.21 -5.06
CA ILE A 63 -16.11 -14.84 -6.36
C ILE A 63 -14.91 -15.69 -6.76
N ASP A 64 -15.11 -16.98 -6.97
CA ASP A 64 -14.07 -17.85 -7.56
C ASP A 64 -13.80 -17.41 -9.01
N SER A 65 -12.56 -17.05 -9.30
CA SER A 65 -12.20 -16.46 -10.59
C SER A 65 -11.74 -17.48 -11.63
N GLY A 66 -11.27 -18.64 -11.20
CA GLY A 66 -10.66 -19.65 -12.09
C GLY A 66 -9.39 -19.21 -12.82
N LYS A 67 -8.96 -17.95 -12.69
CA LYS A 67 -7.75 -17.37 -13.29
C LYS A 67 -7.17 -16.27 -12.41
N ALA A 68 -5.93 -15.89 -12.66
CA ALA A 68 -5.28 -14.79 -11.96
C ALA A 68 -6.12 -13.51 -11.99
N VAL A 69 -6.21 -12.84 -10.85
CA VAL A 69 -6.98 -11.60 -10.69
C VAL A 69 -6.02 -10.44 -10.46
N GLU A 70 -6.03 -9.51 -11.40
CA GLU A 70 -5.52 -8.16 -11.23
C GLU A 70 -6.73 -7.23 -11.22
N PRO A 71 -7.04 -6.56 -10.09
CA PRO A 71 -8.24 -5.75 -10.00
C PRO A 71 -8.30 -4.65 -11.04
N ALA A 72 -9.48 -4.45 -11.65
CA ALA A 72 -9.68 -3.46 -12.70
C ALA A 72 -10.32 -2.14 -12.19
N LYS A 73 -10.72 -2.09 -10.91
CA LYS A 73 -11.38 -0.95 -10.28
C LYS A 73 -11.06 -0.89 -8.80
N MET A 74 -11.22 0.29 -8.21
CA MET A 74 -11.16 0.48 -6.75
C MET A 74 -12.15 -0.41 -6.01
N HIS A 75 -11.84 -0.72 -4.76
CA HIS A 75 -12.64 -1.51 -3.83
C HIS A 75 -12.82 -2.96 -4.32
N SER A 76 -11.88 -3.41 -5.15
CA SER A 76 -11.78 -4.81 -5.55
C SER A 76 -10.35 -5.32 -5.36
N PHE A 77 -10.23 -6.60 -5.01
CA PHE A 77 -8.97 -7.23 -4.66
C PHE A 77 -8.90 -8.62 -5.29
N GLY A 78 -7.72 -9.00 -5.76
CA GLY A 78 -7.45 -10.40 -6.05
C GLY A 78 -6.94 -11.08 -4.79
N LEU A 79 -7.41 -12.26 -4.50
CA LEU A 79 -6.90 -13.14 -3.45
C LEU A 79 -6.43 -14.45 -4.07
N TYR A 80 -5.17 -14.80 -3.83
CA TYR A 80 -4.62 -16.11 -4.14
C TYR A 80 -4.38 -16.89 -2.87
N ILE A 81 -5.05 -18.02 -2.71
CA ILE A 81 -4.97 -18.91 -1.55
C ILE A 81 -5.30 -20.33 -1.97
N ASP A 82 -4.61 -21.32 -1.42
CA ASP A 82 -4.83 -22.75 -1.71
C ASP A 82 -4.90 -23.04 -3.22
N LYS A 83 -3.96 -22.47 -3.99
CA LYS A 83 -3.85 -22.60 -5.45
C LYS A 83 -5.08 -22.13 -6.24
N LYS A 84 -5.92 -21.28 -5.62
CA LYS A 84 -7.12 -20.71 -6.25
C LYS A 84 -7.10 -19.20 -6.21
N TRP A 85 -7.69 -18.60 -7.22
CA TRP A 85 -7.92 -17.18 -7.30
C TRP A 85 -9.36 -16.82 -7.00
N TYR A 86 -9.52 -15.79 -6.18
CA TYR A 86 -10.81 -15.18 -5.89
C TYR A 86 -10.75 -13.69 -6.21
N LEU A 87 -11.84 -13.17 -6.76
CA LEU A 87 -12.11 -11.73 -6.81
C LEU A 87 -12.92 -11.37 -5.57
N LEU A 88 -12.42 -10.41 -4.81
CA LEU A 88 -13.13 -9.83 -3.68
C LEU A 88 -13.65 -8.46 -4.09
N GLU A 89 -14.93 -8.20 -3.92
CA GLU A 89 -15.53 -6.88 -4.09
C GLU A 89 -16.07 -6.41 -2.75
N PHE A 90 -15.60 -5.25 -2.27
CA PHE A 90 -16.04 -4.66 -1.01
C PHE A 90 -17.51 -4.23 -1.11
N ILE A 91 -18.34 -4.57 -0.12
CA ILE A 91 -19.80 -4.45 -0.22
C ILE A 91 -20.38 -3.30 0.60
N HIS A 92 -19.60 -2.63 1.44
CA HIS A 92 -20.10 -1.55 2.27
C HIS A 92 -19.98 -0.19 1.57
N GLU A 93 -20.94 0.69 1.82
CA GLU A 93 -20.80 2.09 1.48
C GLU A 93 -19.78 2.77 2.40
N LEU A 94 -18.84 3.49 1.80
CA LEU A 94 -17.85 4.26 2.53
C LEU A 94 -18.41 5.66 2.81
N ASN A 95 -18.72 5.93 4.07
CA ASN A 95 -19.06 7.29 4.50
C ASN A 95 -17.77 8.06 4.73
N ILE A 96 -17.30 8.72 3.67
CA ILE A 96 -15.94 9.25 3.61
C ILE A 96 -15.89 10.63 4.23
N LYS A 97 -15.52 10.67 5.50
CA LYS A 97 -15.04 11.91 6.14
C LYS A 97 -13.55 12.11 5.99
N ASN A 98 -12.80 11.01 5.91
CA ASN A 98 -11.35 10.99 5.78
C ASN A 98 -10.97 10.25 4.48
N PRO A 99 -10.39 10.92 3.47
CA PRO A 99 -10.04 10.28 2.20
C PRO A 99 -9.01 9.16 2.32
N SER A 100 -8.22 9.12 3.38
CA SER A 100 -7.28 8.00 3.60
C SER A 100 -7.99 6.67 3.92
N GLU A 101 -9.21 6.72 4.47
CA GLU A 101 -10.01 5.53 4.78
C GLU A 101 -10.66 4.88 3.54
N GLU A 102 -10.82 5.65 2.45
CA GLU A 102 -11.37 5.18 1.19
C GLU A 102 -10.38 4.33 0.39
N LEU A 103 -9.11 4.43 0.70
CA LEU A 103 -8.06 3.74 -0.05
C LEU A 103 -8.17 2.23 0.10
N ASP A 104 -7.95 1.50 -0.99
CA ASP A 104 -7.96 0.03 -1.01
C ASP A 104 -7.04 -0.58 0.05
N VAL A 105 -5.88 0.05 0.28
CA VAL A 105 -4.95 -0.38 1.33
C VAL A 105 -5.54 -0.23 2.74
N SER A 106 -6.37 0.78 2.98
CA SER A 106 -7.03 1.02 4.26
C SER A 106 -8.18 0.06 4.48
N ILE A 107 -8.95 -0.22 3.43
CA ILE A 107 -10.02 -1.24 3.46
C ILE A 107 -9.42 -2.61 3.79
N LEU A 108 -8.36 -3.01 3.07
CA LEU A 108 -7.69 -4.28 3.30
C LEU A 108 -7.14 -4.37 4.73
N GLN A 109 -6.51 -3.28 5.21
CA GLN A 109 -6.00 -3.20 6.58
C GLN A 109 -7.10 -3.36 7.62
N LYS A 110 -8.17 -2.61 7.50
CA LYS A 110 -9.25 -2.56 8.49
C LYS A 110 -10.03 -3.87 8.56
N TYR A 111 -10.48 -4.37 7.41
CA TYR A 111 -11.43 -5.47 7.36
C TYR A 111 -10.76 -6.84 7.33
N ILE A 112 -9.58 -6.98 6.73
CA ILE A 112 -8.90 -8.27 6.62
C ILE A 112 -7.75 -8.38 7.62
N PHE A 113 -6.77 -7.49 7.55
CA PHE A 113 -5.57 -7.64 8.38
C PHE A 113 -5.87 -7.45 9.87
N SER A 114 -6.52 -6.35 10.24
CA SER A 114 -6.90 -6.13 11.64
C SER A 114 -8.13 -6.95 12.03
N GLY A 115 -9.15 -6.98 11.17
CA GLY A 115 -10.45 -7.57 11.48
C GLY A 115 -10.45 -9.09 11.54
N ILE A 116 -9.69 -9.76 10.66
CA ILE A 116 -9.70 -11.23 10.57
C ILE A 116 -8.38 -11.84 11.07
N LEU A 117 -7.24 -11.25 10.67
CA LEU A 117 -5.91 -11.81 10.89
C LEU A 117 -5.18 -11.24 12.12
N ASN A 118 -5.79 -10.27 12.84
CA ASN A 118 -5.19 -9.60 13.99
C ASN A 118 -3.80 -8.97 13.72
N ILE A 119 -3.57 -8.52 12.48
CA ILE A 119 -2.38 -7.76 12.08
C ILE A 119 -2.69 -6.27 12.23
N SER A 120 -2.28 -5.67 13.35
CA SER A 120 -2.62 -4.27 13.67
C SER A 120 -1.73 -3.25 12.96
N ASP A 121 -0.43 -3.51 12.85
CA ASP A 121 0.52 -2.64 12.13
C ASP A 121 1.32 -3.45 11.09
N PRO A 122 1.00 -3.30 9.80
CA PRO A 122 1.64 -4.05 8.73
C PRO A 122 3.11 -3.68 8.52
N ARG A 123 3.63 -2.60 9.15
CA ARG A 123 5.04 -2.19 9.05
C ARG A 123 5.94 -3.03 9.93
N THR A 124 5.40 -3.55 11.02
CA THR A 124 6.16 -4.23 12.09
C THR A 124 5.75 -5.68 12.27
N ASP A 125 4.60 -6.10 11.75
CA ASP A 125 4.15 -7.47 11.86
C ASP A 125 4.99 -8.39 10.96
N PRO A 126 5.64 -9.44 11.50
CA PRO A 126 6.51 -10.34 10.74
C PRO A 126 5.75 -11.26 9.78
N ASP A 127 4.43 -11.34 9.89
CA ASP A 127 3.60 -12.23 9.07
C ASP A 127 3.08 -11.59 7.79
N ILE A 128 3.35 -10.31 7.56
CA ILE A 128 3.00 -9.62 6.32
C ILE A 128 4.25 -9.15 5.57
N ASP A 129 4.23 -9.28 4.26
CA ASP A 129 5.25 -8.76 3.35
C ASP A 129 4.60 -8.05 2.16
N PHE A 130 5.41 -7.29 1.43
CA PHE A 130 4.96 -6.42 0.36
C PHE A 130 5.70 -6.71 -0.93
N MET A 131 4.95 -6.83 -2.02
CA MET A 131 5.53 -6.98 -3.34
C MET A 131 5.01 -5.89 -4.29
N SER A 132 5.94 -5.25 -5.00
CA SER A 132 5.56 -4.23 -6.00
C SER A 132 4.67 -4.83 -7.08
N GLY A 133 3.61 -4.12 -7.43
CA GLY A 133 2.72 -4.49 -8.52
C GLY A 133 3.32 -4.36 -9.93
N ILE A 134 4.56 -3.87 -10.05
CA ILE A 134 5.31 -3.91 -11.31
C ILE A 134 5.80 -5.32 -11.65
N LEU A 135 5.97 -6.17 -10.63
CA LEU A 135 6.41 -7.55 -10.83
C LEU A 135 5.27 -8.41 -11.37
N PRO A 136 5.58 -9.34 -12.27
CA PRO A 136 4.59 -10.29 -12.77
C PRO A 136 3.88 -11.03 -11.63
N VAL A 137 2.57 -11.22 -11.76
CA VAL A 137 1.73 -11.92 -10.77
C VAL A 137 2.23 -13.34 -10.48
N ASN A 138 2.92 -13.97 -11.42
CA ASN A 138 3.51 -15.30 -11.22
C ASN A 138 4.56 -15.34 -10.11
N ASN A 139 5.24 -14.24 -9.84
CA ASN A 139 6.19 -14.16 -8.71
C ASN A 139 5.45 -14.29 -7.35
N LEU A 140 4.25 -13.75 -7.28
CA LEU A 140 3.38 -13.84 -6.12
C LEU A 140 2.83 -15.27 -5.97
N ILE A 141 2.33 -15.86 -7.07
CA ILE A 141 1.88 -17.25 -7.10
C ILE A 141 2.97 -18.19 -6.60
N SER A 142 4.20 -18.06 -7.14
CA SER A 142 5.32 -18.92 -6.76
C SER A 142 5.63 -18.86 -5.26
N LYS A 143 5.54 -17.70 -4.64
CA LYS A 143 5.79 -17.55 -3.19
C LYS A 143 4.75 -18.29 -2.34
N VAL A 144 3.50 -18.29 -2.77
CA VAL A 144 2.43 -19.02 -2.07
C VAL A 144 2.54 -20.52 -2.35
N ASP A 145 2.78 -20.91 -3.60
CA ASP A 145 2.88 -22.32 -3.98
C ASP A 145 4.09 -23.03 -3.36
N ASN A 146 5.17 -22.29 -3.11
CA ASN A 146 6.35 -22.76 -2.40
C ASN A 146 6.19 -22.78 -0.86
N ASN A 147 5.00 -22.43 -0.35
CA ASN A 147 4.70 -22.33 1.09
C ASN A 147 5.56 -21.30 1.85
N GLU A 148 6.12 -20.29 1.15
CA GLU A 148 6.74 -19.15 1.81
C GLU A 148 5.67 -18.25 2.46
N PHE A 149 4.48 -18.19 1.84
CA PHE A 149 3.31 -17.48 2.32
C PHE A 149 2.05 -18.33 2.17
N ALA A 150 1.07 -18.12 3.05
CA ALA A 150 -0.21 -18.83 3.00
C ALA A 150 -1.16 -18.27 1.94
N LEU A 151 -1.08 -16.97 1.70
CA LEU A 151 -1.92 -16.27 0.72
C LEU A 151 -1.27 -14.99 0.22
N ALA A 152 -1.86 -14.44 -0.86
CA ALA A 152 -1.47 -13.16 -1.40
C ALA A 152 -2.67 -12.36 -1.88
N PHE A 153 -2.56 -11.01 -1.79
CA PHE A 153 -3.53 -10.07 -2.35
C PHE A 153 -2.90 -9.24 -3.45
N THR A 154 -3.63 -9.09 -4.56
CA THR A 154 -3.37 -8.05 -5.57
C THR A 154 -4.33 -6.89 -5.37
N LEU A 155 -3.82 -5.66 -5.52
CA LEU A 155 -4.57 -4.43 -5.30
C LEU A 155 -4.64 -3.59 -6.57
N PHE A 156 -5.75 -2.87 -6.72
CA PHE A 156 -5.84 -1.80 -7.69
C PHE A 156 -4.89 -0.65 -7.30
N PRO A 157 -4.16 -0.04 -8.25
CA PRO A 157 -3.28 1.08 -7.93
C PRO A 157 -4.03 2.27 -7.36
N THR A 158 -3.49 2.91 -6.33
CA THR A 158 -3.98 4.21 -5.86
C THR A 158 -3.79 5.25 -6.97
N SER A 159 -4.82 6.06 -7.25
CA SER A 159 -4.71 7.10 -8.27
C SER A 159 -3.99 8.35 -7.75
N ILE A 160 -3.53 9.20 -8.69
CA ILE A 160 -2.94 10.50 -8.34
C ILE A 160 -3.96 11.38 -7.65
N GLU A 161 -5.22 11.36 -8.10
CA GLU A 161 -6.32 12.15 -7.53
C GLU A 161 -6.60 11.75 -6.07
N GLN A 162 -6.56 10.44 -5.77
CA GLN A 162 -6.69 9.96 -4.39
C GLN A 162 -5.53 10.46 -3.52
N LEU A 163 -4.30 10.42 -4.03
CA LEU A 163 -3.11 10.89 -3.32
C LEU A 163 -3.20 12.40 -3.04
N ILE A 164 -3.56 13.20 -4.04
CA ILE A 164 -3.73 14.64 -3.89
C ILE A 164 -4.81 14.94 -2.85
N ARG A 165 -5.95 14.25 -2.91
CA ARG A 165 -7.06 14.45 -1.99
C ARG A 165 -6.67 14.14 -0.54
N VAL A 166 -5.91 13.08 -0.30
CA VAL A 166 -5.38 12.78 1.04
C VAL A 166 -4.42 13.88 1.53
N ALA A 167 -3.56 14.39 0.64
CA ALA A 167 -2.61 15.45 0.98
C ALA A 167 -3.29 16.80 1.25
N ASP A 168 -4.30 17.17 0.46
CA ASP A 168 -5.05 18.43 0.60
C ASP A 168 -5.83 18.49 1.91
N GLU A 169 -6.33 17.34 2.41
CA GLU A 169 -6.99 17.23 3.71
C GLU A 169 -5.98 17.16 4.88
N GLY A 170 -4.68 17.26 4.61
CA GLY A 170 -3.63 17.19 5.64
C GLY A 170 -3.42 15.81 6.23
N GLU A 171 -3.96 14.78 5.61
CA GLU A 171 -3.86 13.40 6.03
C GLU A 171 -2.56 12.75 5.51
N VAL A 172 -2.25 11.58 6.06
CA VAL A 172 -1.05 10.82 5.69
C VAL A 172 -1.45 9.53 4.98
N MET A 173 -0.81 9.28 3.84
CA MET A 173 -0.99 8.01 3.13
C MET A 173 -0.59 6.82 4.00
N PRO A 174 -1.38 5.74 4.04
CA PRO A 174 -0.98 4.50 4.69
C PRO A 174 0.35 3.98 4.13
N PRO A 175 1.15 3.24 4.92
CA PRO A 175 2.41 2.71 4.45
C PRO A 175 2.21 1.75 3.26
N LYS A 176 3.17 1.81 2.30
CA LYS A 176 3.13 0.95 1.11
C LYS A 176 1.82 1.06 0.31
N SER A 177 1.29 2.28 0.17
CA SER A 177 0.09 2.55 -0.65
C SER A 177 0.42 2.68 -2.13
N THR A 178 1.58 3.23 -2.46
CA THR A 178 1.95 3.59 -3.84
C THR A 178 3.36 3.14 -4.18
N TRP A 179 3.53 2.65 -5.39
CA TRP A 179 4.84 2.44 -6.01
C TRP A 179 4.94 3.34 -7.23
N PHE A 180 5.81 4.35 -7.14
CA PHE A 180 6.03 5.29 -8.25
C PHE A 180 7.08 4.79 -9.22
N GLU A 181 6.85 5.01 -10.52
CA GLU A 181 7.83 4.88 -11.59
C GLU A 181 7.76 6.12 -12.51
N PRO A 182 8.92 6.65 -12.97
CA PRO A 182 10.29 6.18 -12.67
C PRO A 182 10.73 6.50 -11.24
N LYS A 183 11.62 5.68 -10.69
CA LYS A 183 12.33 5.97 -9.45
C LYS A 183 13.63 6.69 -9.75
N PHE A 184 13.96 7.68 -8.92
CA PHE A 184 15.26 8.34 -8.98
C PHE A 184 16.30 7.51 -8.23
N ASP A 185 17.46 7.37 -8.84
CA ASP A 185 18.58 6.72 -8.18
C ASP A 185 19.07 7.58 -7.00
N ALA A 186 19.22 6.97 -5.84
CA ALA A 186 19.76 7.63 -4.67
C ALA A 186 21.23 8.00 -4.90
N GLY A 187 21.59 9.24 -4.54
CA GLY A 187 22.97 9.71 -4.63
C GLY A 187 23.36 10.34 -5.96
N LEU A 188 22.47 10.45 -6.96
CA LEU A 188 22.73 11.22 -8.20
C LEU A 188 22.90 12.70 -7.92
N LEU A 189 22.16 13.23 -6.96
CA LEU A 189 22.26 14.59 -6.48
C LEU A 189 22.48 14.58 -4.98
N ILE A 190 23.46 15.35 -4.53
CA ILE A 190 23.78 15.51 -3.11
C ILE A 190 23.65 16.99 -2.76
N HIS A 191 22.73 17.31 -1.84
CA HIS A 191 22.62 18.63 -1.27
C HIS A 191 23.47 18.69 0.00
N HIS A 192 24.55 19.50 -0.06
CA HIS A 192 25.45 19.69 1.08
C HIS A 192 24.83 20.72 2.03
N ILE A 193 24.49 20.27 3.23
CA ILE A 193 23.89 21.10 4.28
C ILE A 193 25.00 21.48 5.28
N SER A 194 25.58 22.65 5.13
CA SER A 194 26.59 23.23 6.04
C SER A 194 25.95 24.09 7.12
#